data_2a939957df5d1aeda29b712d0b87ea34
#
_entry.id   2a939957df5d1aeda29b712d0b87ea34
#
_cell.length_a   1.000
_cell.length_b   1.000
_cell.length_c   1.000
_cell.angle_alpha   90.00
_cell.angle_beta   90.00
_cell.angle_gamma   90.00
#
_symmetry.space_group_name_H-M   'P 1'
#
loop_
_entity.id
_entity.type
_entity.pdbx_description
1 polymer ?
#
loop_
_entity_poly.entity_id
_entity_poly.type
_entity_poly.pdbx_seq_one_letter_code
_entity_poly.pdbx_strand_id
1 'polypeptide(L)'
;MSKQDHFNQLLQNGKFAALAIDQGTSLKDIIKESKGATFTTTDYFLFKKQIILNLGIDASSVLFDYDTYLSDPCFRSIETSKIIAYEDDAYNIDNKSRITLLPNIFYQNDVIIKDF
;
A
#
# COMPACT_ATOMS: atom_id res chain seq x y z
N MET A 1 0.49 -2.16 -23.04
CA MET A 1 1.58 -2.72 -22.21
C MET A 1 1.19 -4.12 -21.74
N SER A 2 2.05 -5.10 -21.90
CA SER A 2 1.76 -6.48 -21.51
C SER A 2 1.90 -6.67 -20.00
N LYS A 3 1.41 -7.84 -19.49
CA LYS A 3 1.65 -8.21 -18.08
C LYS A 3 3.14 -8.30 -17.76
N GLN A 4 3.94 -8.81 -18.70
CA GLN A 4 5.38 -8.91 -18.51
C GLN A 4 6.02 -7.53 -18.42
N ASP A 5 5.59 -6.56 -19.22
CA ASP A 5 6.10 -5.20 -19.15
C ASP A 5 5.77 -4.55 -17.80
N HIS A 6 4.56 -4.76 -17.30
CA HIS A 6 4.16 -4.27 -15.99
C HIS A 6 5.00 -4.91 -14.88
N PHE A 7 5.20 -6.22 -14.96
CA PHE A 7 6.04 -6.92 -14.00
C PHE A 7 7.48 -6.39 -14.01
N ASN A 8 8.03 -6.15 -15.20
CA ASN A 8 9.38 -5.62 -15.34
C ASN A 8 9.55 -4.23 -14.71
N GLN A 9 8.48 -3.42 -14.67
CA GLN A 9 8.51 -2.11 -14.01
C GLN A 9 8.66 -2.24 -12.49
N LEU A 10 8.33 -3.39 -11.91
CA LEU A 10 8.47 -3.64 -10.48
C LEU A 10 9.89 -4.05 -10.08
N LEU A 11 10.76 -4.30 -11.06
CA LEU A 11 12.11 -4.76 -10.83
C LEU A 11 13.07 -3.58 -10.77
N GLN A 12 14.11 -3.74 -9.97
CA GLN A 12 15.28 -2.86 -9.96
C GLN A 12 16.53 -3.72 -10.18
N ASN A 13 17.27 -3.41 -11.25
CA ASN A 13 18.45 -4.22 -11.65
C ASN A 13 18.09 -5.71 -11.82
N GLY A 14 16.90 -5.99 -12.37
CA GLY A 14 16.42 -7.35 -12.59
C GLY A 14 15.96 -8.07 -11.32
N LYS A 15 15.87 -7.37 -10.18
CA LYS A 15 15.48 -7.96 -8.89
C LYS A 15 14.20 -7.35 -8.36
N PHE A 16 13.39 -8.19 -7.75
CA PHE A 16 12.16 -7.78 -7.08
C PHE A 16 12.42 -7.70 -5.57
N ALA A 17 12.30 -6.50 -5.02
CA ALA A 17 12.46 -6.24 -3.58
C ALA A 17 11.44 -5.18 -3.17
N ALA A 18 10.20 -5.61 -2.96
CA ALA A 18 9.10 -4.70 -2.65
C ALA A 18 9.05 -4.37 -1.17
N LEU A 19 8.73 -3.11 -0.88
CA LEU A 19 8.33 -2.68 0.46
C LEU A 19 6.81 -2.85 0.57
N ALA A 20 6.36 -3.75 1.44
CA ALA A 20 4.93 -3.96 1.69
C ALA A 20 4.47 -3.08 2.84
N ILE A 21 3.57 -2.14 2.56
CA ILE A 21 3.00 -1.22 3.53
C ILE A 21 1.47 -1.17 3.40
N ASP A 22 0.88 -2.29 3.03
CA ASP A 22 -0.55 -2.43 2.79
C ASP A 22 -1.35 -2.91 4.02
N GLN A 23 -0.73 -2.98 5.19
CA GLN A 23 -1.40 -3.38 6.41
C GLN A 23 -2.53 -2.40 6.77
N GLY A 24 -3.69 -2.94 7.11
CA GLY A 24 -4.87 -2.15 7.47
C GLY A 24 -5.15 -2.14 8.96
N THR A 25 -6.32 -2.67 9.34
CA THR A 25 -6.85 -2.61 10.72
C THR A 25 -5.86 -3.13 11.76
N SER A 26 -5.15 -4.22 11.49
CA SER A 26 -4.22 -4.79 12.45
C SER A 26 -3.09 -3.83 12.82
N LEU A 27 -2.53 -3.14 11.83
CA LEU A 27 -1.49 -2.14 12.09
C LEU A 27 -2.08 -0.91 12.81
N LYS A 28 -3.26 -0.47 12.39
CA LYS A 28 -3.96 0.64 13.02
C LYS A 28 -4.20 0.38 14.51
N ASP A 29 -4.63 -0.82 14.84
CA ASP A 29 -4.86 -1.23 16.23
C ASP A 29 -3.59 -1.23 17.07
N ILE A 30 -2.48 -1.68 16.50
CA ILE A 30 -1.17 -1.65 17.18
C ILE A 30 -0.75 -0.21 17.48
N ILE A 31 -0.87 0.69 16.53
CA ILE A 31 -0.51 2.10 16.72
C ILE A 31 -1.44 2.74 17.74
N LYS A 32 -2.73 2.46 17.68
CA LYS A 32 -3.73 2.95 18.62
C LYS A 32 -3.43 2.50 20.05
N GLU A 33 -3.07 1.23 20.21
CA GLU A 33 -2.67 0.70 21.53
C GLU A 33 -1.45 1.44 22.09
N SER A 34 -0.47 1.69 21.25
CA SER A 34 0.75 2.41 21.63
C SER A 34 0.49 3.87 22.01
N LYS A 35 -0.34 4.57 21.28
CA LYS A 35 -0.64 6.00 21.51
C LYS A 35 -1.76 6.24 22.51
N GLY A 36 -2.63 5.27 22.72
CA GLY A 36 -3.77 5.40 23.63
C GLY A 36 -4.78 6.45 23.18
N ALA A 37 -5.29 7.24 24.12
CA ALA A 37 -6.36 8.21 23.87
C ALA A 37 -5.97 9.34 22.90
N THR A 38 -4.69 9.54 22.65
CA THR A 38 -4.22 10.58 21.72
C THR A 38 -4.18 10.12 20.27
N PHE A 39 -4.50 8.86 19.99
CA PHE A 39 -4.46 8.31 18.65
C PHE A 39 -5.50 8.98 17.74
N THR A 40 -5.07 9.31 16.51
CA THR A 40 -5.95 9.75 15.43
C THR A 40 -5.66 8.94 14.16
N THR A 41 -6.60 8.93 13.21
CA THR A 41 -6.38 8.28 11.91
C THR A 41 -5.18 8.90 11.17
N THR A 42 -4.93 10.19 11.39
CA THR A 42 -3.77 10.88 10.83
C THR A 42 -2.46 10.23 11.31
N ASP A 43 -2.38 9.78 12.56
CA ASP A 43 -1.19 9.11 13.08
C ASP A 43 -0.86 7.83 12.28
N TYR A 44 -1.88 7.06 11.93
CA TYR A 44 -1.72 5.85 11.13
C TYR A 44 -1.15 6.17 9.74
N PHE A 45 -1.69 7.17 9.05
CA PHE A 45 -1.20 7.55 7.73
C PHE A 45 0.19 8.19 7.79
N LEU A 46 0.48 8.99 8.82
CA LEU A 46 1.80 9.56 9.01
C LEU A 46 2.86 8.50 9.28
N PHE A 47 2.54 7.48 10.05
CA PHE A 47 3.44 6.35 10.28
C PHE A 47 3.83 5.68 8.97
N LYS A 48 2.83 5.35 8.14
CA LYS A 48 3.07 4.74 6.84
C LYS A 48 3.87 5.65 5.90
N LYS A 49 3.53 6.94 5.88
CA LYS A 49 4.24 7.92 5.06
C LYS A 49 5.73 7.97 5.41
N GLN A 50 6.08 7.98 6.69
CA GLN A 50 7.47 7.99 7.13
C GLN A 50 8.22 6.74 6.64
N ILE A 51 7.61 5.59 6.73
CA ILE A 51 8.21 4.34 6.25
C ILE A 51 8.43 4.41 4.73
N ILE A 52 7.41 4.82 3.99
CA ILE A 52 7.46 4.88 2.52
C ILE A 52 8.53 5.85 2.05
N LEU A 53 8.60 7.05 2.63
CA LEU A 53 9.57 8.07 2.21
C LEU A 53 10.99 7.71 2.58
N ASN A 54 11.21 6.97 3.66
CA ASN A 54 12.56 6.62 4.10
C ASN A 54 13.06 5.29 3.53
N LEU A 55 12.19 4.33 3.27
CA LEU A 55 12.58 3.00 2.81
C LEU A 55 12.17 2.72 1.36
N GLY A 56 11.15 3.38 0.85
CA GLY A 56 10.64 3.14 -0.50
C GLY A 56 11.67 3.46 -1.58
N ILE A 57 12.56 4.42 -1.33
CA ILE A 57 13.60 4.80 -2.29
C ILE A 57 14.57 3.65 -2.59
N ASP A 58 14.78 2.77 -1.62
CA ASP A 58 15.68 1.62 -1.76
C ASP A 58 14.96 0.36 -2.23
N ALA A 59 13.64 0.41 -2.35
CA ALA A 59 12.83 -0.71 -2.82
C ALA A 59 12.66 -0.67 -4.33
N SER A 60 12.44 -1.83 -4.95
CA SER A 60 12.08 -1.91 -6.37
C SER A 60 10.64 -1.45 -6.62
N SER A 61 9.78 -1.61 -5.63
CA SER A 61 8.38 -1.22 -5.70
C SER A 61 7.82 -1.07 -4.29
N VAL A 62 6.66 -0.42 -4.18
CA VAL A 62 5.94 -0.26 -2.91
C VAL A 62 4.53 -0.81 -3.07
N LEU A 63 4.13 -1.69 -2.15
CA LEU A 63 2.78 -2.22 -2.08
C LEU A 63 1.97 -1.40 -1.07
N PHE A 64 0.97 -0.68 -1.58
CA PHE A 64 0.07 0.16 -0.78
C PHE A 64 -1.27 -0.53 -0.57
N ASP A 65 -1.92 -0.22 0.54
CA ASP A 65 -3.38 -0.26 0.58
C ASP A 65 -3.94 1.00 -0.11
N TYR A 66 -5.18 0.89 -0.62
CA TYR A 66 -5.76 1.96 -1.42
C TYR A 66 -5.94 3.25 -0.63
N ASP A 67 -6.37 3.14 0.63
CA ASP A 67 -6.58 4.32 1.49
C ASP A 67 -5.29 5.08 1.74
N THR A 68 -4.19 4.38 1.99
CA THR A 68 -2.88 5.03 2.15
C THR A 68 -2.45 5.72 0.88
N TYR A 69 -2.62 5.06 -0.27
CA TYR A 69 -2.26 5.67 -1.56
C TYR A 69 -3.01 6.97 -1.80
N LEU A 70 -4.28 7.04 -1.42
CA LEU A 70 -5.10 8.24 -1.57
C LEU A 70 -4.89 9.28 -0.47
N SER A 71 -4.27 8.91 0.64
CA SER A 71 -4.16 9.78 1.82
C SER A 71 -3.31 11.03 1.58
N ASP A 72 -2.37 10.96 0.64
CA ASP A 72 -1.46 12.07 0.36
C ASP A 72 -1.09 12.06 -1.13
N PRO A 73 -1.26 13.21 -1.83
CA PRO A 73 -0.88 13.32 -3.24
C PRO A 73 0.59 13.01 -3.52
N CYS A 74 1.47 13.14 -2.52
CA CYS A 74 2.91 12.88 -2.70
C CYS A 74 3.19 11.44 -3.15
N PHE A 75 2.33 10.47 -2.80
CA PHE A 75 2.53 9.08 -3.20
C PHE A 75 2.40 8.85 -4.70
N ARG A 76 1.65 9.72 -5.40
CA ARG A 76 1.58 9.67 -6.87
C ARG A 76 2.85 10.15 -7.54
N SER A 77 3.63 10.97 -6.84
CA SER A 77 4.82 11.62 -7.37
C SER A 77 6.11 10.88 -7.08
N ILE A 78 6.11 9.87 -6.22
CA ILE A 78 7.32 9.08 -5.97
C ILE A 78 7.68 8.27 -7.21
N GLU A 79 8.97 8.16 -7.50
CA GLU A 79 9.46 7.48 -8.69
C GLU A 79 9.40 5.96 -8.59
N THR A 80 9.44 5.42 -7.37
CA THR A 80 9.36 3.99 -7.13
C THR A 80 8.05 3.43 -7.67
N SER A 81 8.10 2.31 -8.37
CA SER A 81 6.91 1.64 -8.92
C SER A 81 5.95 1.23 -7.80
N LYS A 82 4.66 1.27 -8.11
CA LYS A 82 3.60 1.11 -7.11
C LYS A 82 2.71 -0.08 -7.42
N ILE A 83 2.37 -0.82 -6.37
CA ILE A 83 1.39 -1.90 -6.42
C ILE A 83 0.27 -1.50 -5.45
N ILE A 84 -0.97 -1.59 -5.89
CA ILE A 84 -2.14 -1.31 -5.05
C ILE A 84 -2.82 -2.63 -4.67
N ALA A 85 -3.04 -2.84 -3.39
CA ALA A 85 -3.82 -3.97 -2.90
C ALA A 85 -5.27 -3.82 -3.36
N TYR A 86 -5.82 -4.85 -3.99
CA TYR A 86 -7.18 -4.82 -4.53
C TYR A 86 -8.22 -5.08 -3.45
N GLU A 87 -7.86 -5.79 -2.39
CA GLU A 87 -8.73 -6.00 -1.22
C GLU A 87 -8.83 -4.73 -0.38
N ASP A 88 -10.01 -4.50 0.19
CA ASP A 88 -10.25 -3.39 1.10
C ASP A 88 -9.47 -3.61 2.41
N ASP A 89 -9.78 -4.66 3.14
CA ASP A 89 -9.04 -5.04 4.34
C ASP A 89 -9.17 -6.55 4.57
N ALA A 90 -8.22 -7.29 4.02
CA ALA A 90 -8.24 -8.76 4.04
C ALA A 90 -8.14 -9.36 5.45
N TYR A 91 -7.58 -8.61 6.39
CA TYR A 91 -7.32 -9.08 7.74
C TYR A 91 -8.27 -8.51 8.77
N ASN A 92 -9.33 -7.86 8.35
CA ASN A 92 -10.33 -7.31 9.25
C ASN A 92 -11.17 -8.45 9.84
N ILE A 93 -11.10 -8.63 11.16
CA ILE A 93 -11.83 -9.69 11.90
C ILE A 93 -13.34 -9.55 11.72
N ASP A 94 -13.84 -8.33 11.63
CA ASP A 94 -15.28 -8.07 11.49
C ASP A 94 -15.81 -8.47 10.12
N ASN A 95 -14.95 -8.61 9.14
CA ASN A 95 -15.28 -9.06 7.79
C ASN A 95 -14.98 -10.56 7.62
N LYS A 96 -15.57 -11.37 8.46
CA LYS A 96 -15.15 -12.75 8.76
C LYS A 96 -15.24 -13.74 7.61
N SER A 97 -16.09 -13.53 6.64
CA SER A 97 -16.43 -14.60 5.70
C SER A 97 -15.88 -14.40 4.30
N ARG A 98 -15.33 -13.23 4.00
CA ARG A 98 -14.85 -12.93 2.65
C ARG A 98 -14.02 -11.65 2.61
N ILE A 99 -13.17 -11.58 1.61
CA ILE A 99 -12.41 -10.38 1.29
C ILE A 99 -13.36 -9.40 0.58
N THR A 100 -13.40 -8.17 1.07
CA THR A 100 -14.11 -7.08 0.40
C THR A 100 -13.18 -6.48 -0.65
N LEU A 101 -13.62 -6.48 -1.89
CA LEU A 101 -12.85 -5.92 -2.99
C LEU A 101 -13.19 -4.44 -3.17
N LEU A 102 -12.19 -3.65 -3.52
CA LEU A 102 -12.38 -2.24 -3.84
C LEU A 102 -13.14 -2.10 -5.16
N PRO A 103 -14.20 -1.28 -5.20
CA PRO A 103 -14.92 -1.04 -6.45
C PRO A 103 -14.17 -0.03 -7.33
N ASN A 104 -14.31 -0.17 -8.65
CA ASN A 104 -13.86 0.83 -9.62
C ASN A 104 -12.40 1.25 -9.50
N ILE A 105 -11.51 0.31 -9.17
CA ILE A 105 -10.08 0.56 -9.25
C ILE A 105 -9.68 0.53 -10.71
N PHE A 106 -9.13 1.65 -11.17
CA PHE A 106 -8.65 1.77 -12.54
C PHE A 106 -7.15 1.58 -12.58
N TYR A 107 -6.73 0.87 -13.60
CA TYR A 107 -5.33 0.69 -13.89
C TYR A 107 -4.73 2.03 -14.35
N GLN A 108 -3.62 2.44 -13.73
CA GLN A 108 -2.86 3.61 -14.11
C GLN A 108 -1.47 3.19 -14.58
N ASN A 109 -0.81 4.05 -15.37
CA ASN A 109 0.45 3.70 -16.03
C ASN A 109 1.56 3.29 -15.07
N ASP A 110 1.61 3.86 -13.87
CA ASP A 110 2.65 3.62 -12.88
C ASP A 110 2.18 2.78 -11.69
N VAL A 111 0.98 2.21 -11.78
CA VAL A 111 0.37 1.46 -10.69
C VAL A 111 -0.07 0.09 -11.20
N ILE A 112 0.29 -0.95 -10.47
CA ILE A 112 -0.14 -2.32 -10.74
C ILE A 112 -1.07 -2.74 -9.62
N ILE A 113 -2.27 -3.17 -10.00
CA ILE A 113 -3.24 -3.68 -9.03
C ILE A 113 -2.83 -5.11 -8.66
N LYS A 114 -2.74 -5.37 -7.37
CA LYS A 114 -2.45 -6.70 -6.87
C LYS A 114 -3.59 -7.65 -7.24
N ASP A 115 -3.26 -8.71 -7.94
CA ASP A 115 -4.21 -9.73 -8.40
C ASP A 115 -4.17 -10.92 -7.42
N PHE A 116 -5.32 -11.42 -7.10
CA PHE A 116 -5.47 -12.57 -6.20
C PHE A 116 -5.60 -13.87 -6.96
#